data_32ccb506ab6c71d105c97a46774a447d
#
_entry.id   32ccb506ab6c71d105c97a46774a447d
#
_cell.length_a   1.000
_cell.length_b   1.000
_cell.length_c   1.000
_cell.angle_alpha   90.00
_cell.angle_beta   90.00
_cell.angle_gamma   90.00
#
_symmetry.space_group_name_H-M   'P 1'
#
loop_
_entity.id
_entity.type
_entity.pdbx_description
1 polymer ?
#
loop_
_entity_poly.entity_id
_entity_poly.type
_entity_poly.pdbx_seq_one_letter_code
_entity_poly.pdbx_strand_id
1 'polypeptide(L)'
;MKKNLMILAVALMAAVGVTTTTSCGSKTQKEESKAGQVNNFRIKRGTNISHWLSQNEQRGEARRLHIQEDDFARLEELGFDFVRIPIDEVQFWDEDGKQLPEAWGLLNNALDWAQKHHLRAIVDLHIIRAHYFNAVNESDKEANTLFTSEEAQQGLINLWSQLSTVLKDRSCDSVAYEFMNEPVAPEHEQWNQLVAKVHKALRALEPQRTLVIGSNLWQGHQTMKYLKVPEGDKNIILSFHYYNPMILTHYGAWWAPLTAQYKGKVSYPGVLVSKEDYEAAPAAIKPELKQYTEEIWDISKIREQFKDAIQAAQKYDLQLFCGEWGVYEPVDRELAYNWYRDMLTVFDEFNIAWTTWCYDADFGFWDQQKHTFKDKGLVDLLIEK
;
A
#
# COMPACT_ATOMS: atom_id res chain seq x y z
N MET A 1 66.01 68.83 16.01
CA MET A 1 66.18 69.21 17.44
C MET A 1 64.83 68.97 18.17
N LYS A 2 64.88 68.18 19.21
CA LYS A 2 64.05 68.24 20.46
C LYS A 2 62.55 68.23 20.25
N LYS A 3 61.72 67.54 20.99
CA LYS A 3 61.81 66.64 22.15
C LYS A 3 60.38 66.15 22.38
N ASN A 4 60.23 64.90 22.85
CA ASN A 4 59.25 64.27 23.66
C ASN A 4 58.24 65.19 24.38
N LEU A 5 56.96 64.72 24.52
CA LEU A 5 56.49 64.32 25.84
C LEU A 5 55.09 63.60 25.77
N MET A 6 55.02 62.47 26.41
CA MET A 6 53.78 61.80 26.91
C MET A 6 53.12 62.73 27.93
N ILE A 7 51.77 62.69 28.03
CA ILE A 7 51.05 62.64 29.30
C ILE A 7 49.69 62.05 29.11
N LEU A 8 49.36 61.21 30.06
CA LEU A 8 48.19 60.47 30.40
C LEU A 8 47.08 61.38 30.97
N ALA A 9 45.84 61.11 30.76
CA ALA A 9 44.79 60.93 31.83
C ALA A 9 43.38 61.18 31.40
N VAL A 10 42.61 60.19 31.74
CA VAL A 10 41.37 60.19 32.55
C VAL A 10 40.05 60.60 31.85
N ALA A 11 39.16 59.64 32.01
CA ALA A 11 37.78 59.59 31.59
C ALA A 11 36.84 60.68 32.14
N LEU A 12 35.84 61.03 31.35
CA LEU A 12 34.58 61.47 31.90
C LEU A 12 33.42 60.96 30.95
N MET A 13 32.51 60.25 31.54
CA MET A 13 31.26 59.77 30.89
C MET A 13 30.33 60.98 30.65
N ALA A 14 29.81 61.06 29.43
CA ALA A 14 28.58 61.80 29.17
C ALA A 14 27.65 60.90 28.35
N ALA A 15 26.55 60.46 28.93
CA ALA A 15 25.52 59.72 28.29
C ALA A 15 24.75 60.62 27.30
N VAL A 16 24.81 60.27 26.02
CA VAL A 16 23.90 60.81 25.01
C VAL A 16 23.08 59.64 24.50
N GLY A 17 21.79 59.64 24.83
CA GLY A 17 20.84 58.66 24.34
C GLY A 17 20.68 58.75 22.81
N VAL A 18 21.12 57.73 22.14
CA VAL A 18 20.79 57.52 20.73
C VAL A 18 19.71 56.43 20.71
N THR A 19 18.50 56.84 20.42
CA THR A 19 17.41 55.92 20.09
C THR A 19 17.71 55.27 18.76
N THR A 20 18.29 54.10 18.79
CA THR A 20 18.36 53.22 17.62
C THR A 20 16.98 52.56 17.45
N THR A 21 16.26 52.99 16.44
CA THR A 21 15.12 52.24 15.89
C THR A 21 15.65 50.93 15.35
N THR A 22 15.48 49.87 16.12
CA THR A 22 15.69 48.48 15.66
C THR A 22 14.62 48.17 14.63
N SER A 23 14.96 48.29 13.36
CA SER A 23 14.21 47.68 12.27
C SER A 23 14.21 46.16 12.53
N CYS A 24 13.07 45.63 12.90
CA CYS A 24 12.83 44.22 13.00
C CYS A 24 12.80 43.65 11.57
N GLY A 25 13.99 43.40 11.02
CA GLY A 25 14.13 42.58 9.83
C GLY A 25 13.66 41.16 10.19
N SER A 26 12.47 40.83 9.78
CA SER A 26 12.01 39.42 9.77
C SER A 26 13.01 38.64 8.92
N LYS A 27 13.92 37.93 9.59
CA LYS A 27 14.60 36.82 8.98
C LYS A 27 13.53 35.79 8.69
N THR A 28 12.99 35.81 7.49
CA THR A 28 12.39 34.61 6.88
C THR A 28 13.53 33.59 6.88
N GLN A 29 13.56 32.73 7.90
CA GLN A 29 14.19 31.44 7.78
C GLN A 29 13.48 30.80 6.59
N LYS A 30 14.18 30.70 5.44
CA LYS A 30 13.84 29.70 4.46
C LYS A 30 13.85 28.39 5.24
N GLU A 31 12.68 27.81 5.48
CA GLU A 31 12.57 26.40 5.80
C GLU A 31 13.26 25.69 4.63
N GLU A 32 14.50 25.25 4.85
CA GLU A 32 15.11 24.25 3.98
C GLU A 32 14.12 23.11 3.92
N SER A 33 13.66 22.77 2.73
CA SER A 33 12.71 21.70 2.54
C SER A 33 13.29 20.45 3.19
N LYS A 34 12.61 19.89 4.18
CA LYS A 34 12.97 18.62 4.82
C LYS A 34 12.84 17.43 3.85
N ALA A 35 12.65 17.68 2.56
CA ALA A 35 12.69 16.69 1.51
C ALA A 35 14.08 16.01 1.53
N GLY A 36 14.10 14.70 1.70
CA GLY A 36 15.32 13.91 1.82
C GLY A 36 15.67 13.43 3.24
N GLN A 37 15.01 13.95 4.30
CA GLN A 37 15.14 13.36 5.63
C GLN A 37 14.32 12.07 5.69
N VAL A 38 14.99 10.93 5.91
CA VAL A 38 14.34 9.61 6.05
C VAL A 38 13.60 9.56 7.39
N ASN A 39 12.32 9.18 7.37
CA ASN A 39 11.54 8.90 8.58
C ASN A 39 11.77 7.46 9.08
N ASN A 40 11.13 7.09 10.18
CA ASN A 40 11.27 5.76 10.79
C ASN A 40 10.13 4.80 10.40
N PHE A 41 9.33 5.13 9.40
CA PHE A 41 8.29 4.21 8.93
C PHE A 41 8.94 2.98 8.28
N ARG A 42 8.86 1.85 8.97
CA ARG A 42 9.38 0.55 8.51
C ARG A 42 8.36 -0.51 8.84
N ILE A 43 8.10 -1.40 7.90
CA ILE A 43 7.09 -2.45 7.99
C ILE A 43 7.74 -3.81 7.71
N LYS A 44 7.15 -4.87 8.27
CA LYS A 44 7.59 -6.24 8.02
C LYS A 44 6.42 -7.17 7.70
N ARG A 45 5.47 -7.35 8.63
CA ARG A 45 4.33 -8.25 8.45
C ARG A 45 3.02 -7.59 8.84
N GLY A 46 2.03 -7.67 7.98
CA GLY A 46 0.73 -7.04 8.18
C GLY A 46 -0.42 -7.83 7.57
N THR A 47 -1.61 -7.26 7.67
CA THR A 47 -2.80 -7.75 6.99
C THR A 47 -3.63 -6.58 6.47
N ASN A 48 -4.41 -6.82 5.42
CA ASN A 48 -5.37 -5.85 4.91
C ASN A 48 -6.66 -5.89 5.74
N ILE A 49 -7.07 -4.74 6.27
CA ILE A 49 -8.39 -4.52 6.87
C ILE A 49 -9.36 -4.18 5.73
N SER A 50 -9.61 -5.16 4.88
CA SER A 50 -10.41 -5.02 3.66
C SER A 50 -11.90 -5.24 3.92
N HIS A 51 -12.76 -5.03 2.91
CA HIS A 51 -14.21 -5.26 2.94
C HIS A 51 -14.92 -4.54 4.10
N TRP A 52 -14.41 -3.39 4.48
CA TRP A 52 -14.95 -2.53 5.53
C TRP A 52 -15.16 -1.08 5.06
N LEU A 53 -14.07 -0.34 4.79
CA LEU A 53 -14.09 1.01 4.22
C LEU A 53 -13.83 1.00 2.70
N SER A 54 -13.68 -0.17 2.14
CA SER A 54 -13.55 -0.48 0.73
C SER A 54 -14.35 -1.74 0.41
N GLN A 55 -14.84 -1.88 -0.82
CA GLN A 55 -15.51 -3.07 -1.36
C GLN A 55 -16.66 -3.60 -0.47
N ASN A 56 -17.37 -2.69 0.19
CA ASN A 56 -18.45 -3.04 1.11
C ASN A 56 -19.57 -2.00 1.03
N GLU A 57 -20.80 -2.49 0.93
CA GLU A 57 -22.00 -1.65 0.88
C GLU A 57 -22.64 -1.40 2.26
N GLN A 58 -22.18 -2.08 3.30
CA GLN A 58 -22.70 -1.90 4.65
C GLN A 58 -22.50 -0.45 5.13
N ARG A 59 -23.48 0.05 5.86
CA ARG A 59 -23.47 1.38 6.49
C ARG A 59 -24.07 1.29 7.89
N GLY A 60 -23.89 2.35 8.66
CA GLY A 60 -24.47 2.47 9.98
C GLY A 60 -23.89 1.50 10.99
N GLU A 61 -24.73 0.88 11.82
CA GLU A 61 -24.29 0.07 12.94
C GLU A 61 -23.49 -1.16 12.50
N ALA A 62 -23.94 -1.86 11.45
CA ALA A 62 -23.25 -3.04 10.94
C ALA A 62 -21.80 -2.73 10.53
N ARG A 63 -21.57 -1.60 9.82
CA ARG A 63 -20.23 -1.16 9.45
C ARG A 63 -19.41 -0.70 10.66
N ARG A 64 -20.05 0.00 11.61
CA ARG A 64 -19.36 0.48 12.82
C ARG A 64 -18.90 -0.65 13.74
N LEU A 65 -19.64 -1.77 13.77
CA LEU A 65 -19.32 -2.93 14.62
C LEU A 65 -18.42 -3.97 13.92
N HIS A 66 -18.19 -3.83 12.61
CA HIS A 66 -17.47 -4.83 11.84
C HIS A 66 -15.99 -4.93 12.24
N ILE A 67 -15.30 -3.80 12.37
CA ILE A 67 -13.92 -3.72 12.84
C ILE A 67 -13.90 -2.88 14.12
N GLN A 68 -13.24 -3.39 15.15
CA GLN A 68 -13.17 -2.81 16.48
C GLN A 68 -11.73 -2.78 17.02
N GLU A 69 -11.52 -2.12 18.13
CA GLU A 69 -10.21 -2.03 18.77
C GLU A 69 -9.60 -3.40 19.09
N ASP A 70 -10.43 -4.38 19.52
CA ASP A 70 -9.98 -5.75 19.84
C ASP A 70 -9.33 -6.47 18.66
N ASP A 71 -9.68 -6.08 17.42
CA ASP A 71 -9.05 -6.63 16.21
C ASP A 71 -7.59 -6.16 16.10
N PHE A 72 -7.32 -4.91 16.42
CA PHE A 72 -5.96 -4.35 16.44
C PHE A 72 -5.15 -4.92 17.60
N ALA A 73 -5.74 -5.09 18.78
CA ALA A 73 -5.10 -5.78 19.92
C ALA A 73 -4.69 -7.20 19.53
N ARG A 74 -5.58 -7.94 18.87
CA ARG A 74 -5.29 -9.29 18.38
C ARG A 74 -4.15 -9.32 17.38
N LEU A 75 -4.09 -8.39 16.45
CA LEU A 75 -3.01 -8.32 15.46
C LEU A 75 -1.67 -8.02 16.13
N GLU A 76 -1.62 -7.15 17.14
CA GLU A 76 -0.43 -6.91 17.96
C GLU A 76 0.00 -8.20 18.69
N GLU A 77 -0.93 -8.90 19.36
CA GLU A 77 -0.66 -10.17 20.05
C GLU A 77 -0.12 -11.25 19.11
N LEU A 78 -0.58 -11.29 17.85
CA LEU A 78 -0.08 -12.17 16.81
C LEU A 78 1.29 -11.74 16.25
N GLY A 79 1.80 -10.57 16.65
CA GLY A 79 3.10 -10.06 16.23
C GLY A 79 3.11 -9.44 14.85
N PHE A 80 1.97 -8.97 14.34
CA PHE A 80 1.91 -8.06 13.21
C PHE A 80 2.45 -6.68 13.63
N ASP A 81 3.05 -5.95 12.71
CA ASP A 81 3.62 -4.61 13.00
C ASP A 81 2.95 -3.49 12.20
N PHE A 82 2.05 -3.83 11.29
CA PHE A 82 1.24 -2.85 10.57
C PHE A 82 -0.05 -3.44 9.99
N VAL A 83 -0.94 -2.55 9.57
CA VAL A 83 -2.15 -2.84 8.79
C VAL A 83 -2.18 -2.00 7.53
N ARG A 84 -2.72 -2.54 6.44
CA ARG A 84 -3.12 -1.78 5.26
C ARG A 84 -4.63 -1.60 5.33
N ILE A 85 -5.11 -0.36 5.17
CA ILE A 85 -6.51 0.02 5.29
C ILE A 85 -6.98 0.55 3.94
N PRO A 86 -7.58 -0.31 3.10
CA PRO A 86 -8.21 0.09 1.85
C PRO A 86 -9.41 1.00 2.10
N ILE A 87 -9.51 2.10 1.33
CA ILE A 87 -10.63 3.02 1.36
C ILE A 87 -11.13 3.32 -0.06
N ASP A 88 -12.44 3.36 -0.26
CA ASP A 88 -13.04 3.74 -1.54
C ASP A 88 -13.56 5.17 -1.50
N GLU A 89 -13.40 5.91 -2.60
CA GLU A 89 -13.90 7.28 -2.73
C GLU A 89 -15.38 7.38 -2.34
N VAL A 90 -16.22 6.48 -2.84
CA VAL A 90 -17.67 6.47 -2.59
C VAL A 90 -18.07 6.22 -1.12
N GLN A 91 -17.13 5.75 -0.30
CA GLN A 91 -17.32 5.57 1.13
C GLN A 91 -17.10 6.87 1.92
N PHE A 92 -16.23 7.74 1.41
CA PHE A 92 -15.75 8.95 2.09
C PHE A 92 -16.35 10.24 1.55
N TRP A 93 -16.79 10.24 0.29
CA TRP A 93 -17.38 11.41 -0.36
C TRP A 93 -18.64 11.04 -1.14
N ASP A 94 -19.65 11.89 -1.06
CA ASP A 94 -20.85 11.79 -1.89
C ASP A 94 -20.57 12.21 -3.36
N GLU A 95 -21.61 12.21 -4.19
CA GLU A 95 -21.51 12.58 -5.61
C GLU A 95 -21.11 14.05 -5.83
N ASP A 96 -21.40 14.92 -4.87
CA ASP A 96 -21.03 16.33 -4.89
C ASP A 96 -19.64 16.61 -4.29
N GLY A 97 -18.91 15.53 -3.90
CA GLY A 97 -17.59 15.62 -3.26
C GLY A 97 -17.61 16.06 -1.80
N LYS A 98 -18.77 16.03 -1.15
CA LYS A 98 -18.92 16.33 0.27
C LYS A 98 -18.53 15.13 1.11
N GLN A 99 -17.78 15.36 2.16
CA GLN A 99 -17.34 14.32 3.08
C GLN A 99 -18.49 13.63 3.81
N LEU A 100 -18.42 12.31 3.89
CA LEU A 100 -19.36 11.43 4.61
C LEU A 100 -18.80 11.13 6.02
N PRO A 101 -19.30 11.76 7.10
CA PRO A 101 -18.64 11.77 8.41
C PRO A 101 -18.40 10.39 9.02
N GLU A 102 -19.27 9.41 8.73
CA GLU A 102 -19.15 8.07 9.31
C GLU A 102 -17.83 7.39 8.92
N ALA A 103 -17.49 7.36 7.62
CA ALA A 103 -16.26 6.71 7.15
C ALA A 103 -15.01 7.42 7.70
N TRP A 104 -15.02 8.75 7.75
CA TRP A 104 -13.93 9.52 8.34
C TRP A 104 -13.74 9.22 9.82
N GLY A 105 -14.86 9.10 10.58
CA GLY A 105 -14.81 8.71 11.99
C GLY A 105 -14.22 7.31 12.17
N LEU A 106 -14.62 6.35 11.34
CA LEU A 106 -14.13 4.98 11.41
C LEU A 106 -12.65 4.87 11.03
N LEU A 107 -12.19 5.58 10.00
CA LEU A 107 -10.77 5.64 9.66
C LEU A 107 -9.95 6.24 10.81
N ASN A 108 -10.40 7.35 11.41
CA ASN A 108 -9.70 7.95 12.54
C ASN A 108 -9.61 6.98 13.73
N ASN A 109 -10.69 6.29 14.06
CA ASN A 109 -10.68 5.27 15.11
C ASN A 109 -9.67 4.16 14.80
N ALA A 110 -9.66 3.64 13.56
CA ALA A 110 -8.72 2.61 13.15
C ALA A 110 -7.26 3.04 13.30
N LEU A 111 -6.95 4.29 12.93
CA LEU A 111 -5.61 4.85 13.08
C LEU A 111 -5.22 5.08 14.55
N ASP A 112 -6.18 5.45 15.39
CA ASP A 112 -5.97 5.57 16.83
C ASP A 112 -5.74 4.21 17.48
N TRP A 113 -6.52 3.20 17.09
CA TRP A 113 -6.33 1.81 17.56
C TRP A 113 -5.01 1.23 17.07
N ALA A 114 -4.65 1.44 15.80
CA ALA A 114 -3.35 1.01 15.29
C ALA A 114 -2.21 1.61 16.12
N GLN A 115 -2.23 2.92 16.37
CA GLN A 115 -1.22 3.58 17.19
C GLN A 115 -1.20 3.06 18.62
N LYS A 116 -2.36 2.84 19.25
CA LYS A 116 -2.50 2.32 20.61
C LYS A 116 -1.90 0.92 20.76
N HIS A 117 -2.06 0.09 19.73
CA HIS A 117 -1.58 -1.29 19.65
C HIS A 117 -0.26 -1.43 18.89
N HIS A 118 0.56 -0.38 18.85
CA HIS A 118 1.92 -0.35 18.28
C HIS A 118 1.98 -0.78 16.80
N LEU A 119 0.86 -0.73 16.08
CA LEU A 119 0.79 -1.02 14.66
C LEU A 119 0.97 0.27 13.86
N ARG A 120 1.70 0.18 12.76
CA ARG A 120 1.68 1.21 11.72
C ARG A 120 0.47 1.01 10.81
N ALA A 121 0.10 2.05 10.08
CA ALA A 121 -1.00 1.95 9.13
C ALA A 121 -0.60 2.51 7.75
N ILE A 122 -0.96 1.80 6.70
CA ILE A 122 -0.95 2.30 5.33
C ILE A 122 -2.40 2.60 4.96
N VAL A 123 -2.71 3.86 4.68
CA VAL A 123 -4.01 4.24 4.10
C VAL A 123 -3.88 4.13 2.60
N ASP A 124 -4.67 3.24 2.02
CA ASP A 124 -4.67 2.92 0.60
C ASP A 124 -5.94 3.44 -0.07
N LEU A 125 -5.79 4.33 -1.06
CA LEU A 125 -6.91 4.77 -1.88
C LEU A 125 -7.22 3.69 -2.93
N HIS A 126 -8.18 2.81 -2.61
CA HIS A 126 -8.37 1.53 -3.26
C HIS A 126 -9.18 1.63 -4.55
N ILE A 127 -10.38 2.23 -4.46
CA ILE A 127 -11.25 2.46 -5.61
C ILE A 127 -11.67 3.92 -5.64
N ILE A 128 -11.58 4.54 -6.80
CA ILE A 128 -12.10 5.87 -7.06
C ILE A 128 -13.07 5.85 -8.25
N ARG A 129 -13.95 6.84 -8.35
CA ARG A 129 -14.93 6.94 -9.45
C ARG A 129 -14.27 6.97 -10.83
N ALA A 130 -13.05 7.50 -10.92
CA ALA A 130 -12.29 7.59 -12.17
C ALA A 130 -11.44 6.33 -12.48
N HIS A 131 -11.36 5.37 -11.56
CA HIS A 131 -10.58 4.15 -11.71
C HIS A 131 -11.09 3.02 -10.84
N TYR A 132 -11.38 1.89 -11.49
CA TYR A 132 -11.65 0.61 -10.86
C TYR A 132 -10.80 -0.48 -11.54
N PHE A 133 -10.01 -1.20 -10.76
CA PHE A 133 -9.01 -2.15 -11.27
C PHE A 133 -9.64 -3.34 -12.03
N ASN A 134 -10.89 -3.73 -11.71
CA ASN A 134 -11.61 -4.78 -12.41
C ASN A 134 -12.41 -4.31 -13.63
N ALA A 135 -12.57 -3.00 -13.86
CA ALA A 135 -13.34 -2.49 -15.00
C ALA A 135 -12.79 -2.95 -16.38
N VAL A 136 -11.51 -3.36 -16.42
CA VAL A 136 -10.90 -3.93 -17.63
C VAL A 136 -11.50 -5.29 -17.99
N ASN A 137 -11.96 -6.03 -17.00
CA ASN A 137 -12.56 -7.36 -17.12
C ASN A 137 -14.08 -7.29 -17.27
N GLU A 138 -14.69 -6.17 -16.91
CA GLU A 138 -16.10 -5.88 -17.07
C GLU A 138 -16.33 -5.04 -18.35
N SER A 139 -17.52 -5.10 -18.92
CA SER A 139 -17.82 -4.38 -20.18
C SER A 139 -17.88 -2.84 -20.03
N ASP A 140 -17.73 -2.33 -18.83
CA ASP A 140 -17.82 -0.90 -18.51
C ASP A 140 -16.46 -0.20 -18.62
N LYS A 141 -16.09 0.11 -19.86
CA LYS A 141 -14.84 0.82 -20.17
C LYS A 141 -14.84 2.31 -19.76
N GLU A 142 -15.99 2.86 -19.37
CA GLU A 142 -16.09 4.28 -18.99
C GLU A 142 -15.51 4.55 -17.60
N ALA A 143 -15.43 3.54 -16.72
CA ALA A 143 -14.94 3.69 -15.37
C ALA A 143 -13.43 4.02 -15.23
N ASN A 144 -12.62 3.89 -16.28
CA ASN A 144 -11.17 4.13 -16.21
C ASN A 144 -10.74 5.39 -16.98
N THR A 145 -11.28 6.54 -16.60
CA THR A 145 -10.91 7.85 -17.20
C THR A 145 -9.63 8.45 -16.62
N LEU A 146 -9.14 7.92 -15.49
CA LEU A 146 -8.00 8.46 -14.75
C LEU A 146 -6.74 8.69 -15.58
N PHE A 147 -6.42 7.77 -16.49
CA PHE A 147 -5.16 7.84 -17.25
C PHE A 147 -5.25 8.72 -18.51
N THR A 148 -6.44 9.17 -18.86
CA THR A 148 -6.68 9.94 -20.09
C THR A 148 -7.31 11.32 -19.86
N SER A 149 -7.86 11.57 -18.66
CA SER A 149 -8.51 12.83 -18.29
C SER A 149 -7.69 13.62 -17.27
N GLU A 150 -7.28 14.85 -17.64
CA GLU A 150 -6.63 15.78 -16.70
C GLU A 150 -7.54 16.12 -15.53
N GLU A 151 -8.86 16.20 -15.73
CA GLU A 151 -9.84 16.44 -14.67
C GLU A 151 -9.86 15.29 -13.66
N ALA A 152 -9.87 14.05 -14.13
CA ALA A 152 -9.81 12.86 -13.27
C ALA A 152 -8.48 12.79 -12.49
N GLN A 153 -7.34 13.14 -13.12
CA GLN A 153 -6.04 13.21 -12.44
C GLN A 153 -6.01 14.30 -11.38
N GLN A 154 -6.60 15.46 -11.66
CA GLN A 154 -6.74 16.51 -10.66
C GLN A 154 -7.70 16.11 -9.55
N GLY A 155 -8.75 15.33 -9.88
CA GLY A 155 -9.65 14.70 -8.90
C GLY A 155 -8.89 13.83 -7.90
N LEU A 156 -8.04 12.94 -8.37
CA LEU A 156 -7.17 12.10 -7.51
C LEU A 156 -6.28 12.95 -6.58
N ILE A 157 -5.67 14.01 -7.12
CA ILE A 157 -4.84 14.93 -6.31
C ILE A 157 -5.69 15.64 -5.26
N ASN A 158 -6.92 16.02 -5.59
CA ASN A 158 -7.83 16.67 -4.65
C ASN A 158 -8.28 15.72 -3.54
N LEU A 159 -8.54 14.43 -3.83
CA LEU A 159 -8.85 13.42 -2.81
C LEU A 159 -7.68 13.29 -1.84
N TRP A 160 -6.46 13.16 -2.33
CA TRP A 160 -5.26 13.10 -1.48
C TRP A 160 -5.02 14.40 -0.70
N SER A 161 -5.33 15.56 -1.26
CA SER A 161 -5.22 16.83 -0.54
C SER A 161 -6.20 16.91 0.63
N GLN A 162 -7.41 16.37 0.45
CA GLN A 162 -8.40 16.28 1.51
C GLN A 162 -7.99 15.25 2.58
N LEU A 163 -7.51 14.07 2.17
CA LEU A 163 -6.97 13.07 3.09
C LEU A 163 -5.81 13.65 3.91
N SER A 164 -4.85 14.31 3.27
CA SER A 164 -3.74 14.98 3.94
C SER A 164 -4.21 16.03 4.95
N THR A 165 -5.25 16.80 4.65
CA THR A 165 -5.79 17.80 5.59
C THR A 165 -6.25 17.16 6.91
N VAL A 166 -6.78 15.93 6.87
CA VAL A 166 -7.26 15.19 8.06
C VAL A 166 -6.11 14.42 8.72
N LEU A 167 -5.16 13.89 7.94
CA LEU A 167 -4.18 12.92 8.42
C LEU A 167 -2.79 13.51 8.69
N LYS A 168 -2.48 14.73 8.23
CA LYS A 168 -1.13 15.33 8.28
C LYS A 168 -0.54 15.45 9.69
N ASP A 169 -1.39 15.59 10.71
CA ASP A 169 -0.95 15.73 12.09
C ASP A 169 -0.61 14.37 12.75
N ARG A 170 -0.88 13.25 12.07
CA ARG A 170 -0.45 11.93 12.51
C ARG A 170 1.03 11.74 12.18
N SER A 171 1.76 11.05 13.08
CA SER A 171 3.20 10.83 12.90
C SER A 171 3.52 10.18 11.56
N CYS A 172 4.55 10.68 10.89
CA CYS A 172 5.10 10.06 9.68
C CYS A 172 5.73 8.67 9.96
N ASP A 173 6.03 8.35 11.22
CA ASP A 173 6.53 7.04 11.62
C ASP A 173 5.42 6.00 11.82
N SER A 174 4.15 6.44 11.86
CA SER A 174 3.01 5.55 12.11
C SER A 174 2.00 5.44 10.97
N VAL A 175 1.91 6.44 10.10
CA VAL A 175 0.96 6.46 8.98
C VAL A 175 1.66 6.74 7.67
N ALA A 176 1.40 5.92 6.66
CA ALA A 176 1.84 6.08 5.28
C ALA A 176 0.64 6.13 4.31
N TYR A 177 0.85 6.63 3.11
CA TYR A 177 -0.18 6.75 2.06
C TYR A 177 0.19 5.92 0.85
N GLU A 178 -0.72 5.08 0.39
CA GLU A 178 -0.62 4.37 -0.88
C GLU A 178 -1.44 5.09 -1.93
N PHE A 179 -0.78 5.55 -3.00
CA PHE A 179 -1.38 6.47 -3.98
C PHE A 179 -2.67 5.96 -4.58
N MET A 180 -2.66 4.70 -4.96
CA MET A 180 -3.75 4.01 -5.63
C MET A 180 -3.48 2.51 -5.64
N ASN A 181 -4.53 1.76 -5.36
CA ASN A 181 -4.54 0.31 -5.55
C ASN A 181 -4.59 -0.04 -7.05
N GLU A 182 -3.76 -0.97 -7.46
CA GLU A 182 -3.84 -1.70 -8.73
C GLU A 182 -4.14 -0.85 -9.97
N PRO A 183 -3.30 0.13 -10.32
CA PRO A 183 -3.49 0.92 -11.53
C PRO A 183 -3.46 0.05 -12.78
N VAL A 184 -4.37 0.30 -13.73
CA VAL A 184 -4.49 -0.40 -15.03
C VAL A 184 -4.45 0.57 -16.20
N ALA A 185 -3.39 1.39 -16.25
CA ALA A 185 -3.17 2.30 -17.36
C ALA A 185 -2.90 1.54 -18.67
N PRO A 186 -3.44 1.98 -19.82
CA PRO A 186 -3.13 1.38 -21.11
C PRO A 186 -1.64 1.32 -21.42
N GLU A 187 -0.87 2.33 -20.99
CA GLU A 187 0.56 2.42 -21.19
C GLU A 187 1.26 2.69 -19.84
N HIS A 188 2.39 2.03 -19.57
CA HIS A 188 3.15 2.24 -18.33
C HIS A 188 3.55 3.70 -18.11
N GLU A 189 3.80 4.44 -19.20
CA GLU A 189 4.20 5.83 -19.10
C GLU A 189 3.08 6.76 -18.60
N GLN A 190 1.81 6.45 -18.90
CA GLN A 190 0.69 7.20 -18.35
C GLN A 190 0.63 7.09 -16.83
N TRP A 191 0.85 5.88 -16.29
CA TRP A 191 0.98 5.69 -14.85
C TRP A 191 2.18 6.43 -14.27
N ASN A 192 3.36 6.35 -14.89
CA ASN A 192 4.55 7.07 -14.44
C ASN A 192 4.35 8.59 -14.38
N GLN A 193 3.66 9.16 -15.37
CA GLN A 193 3.34 10.60 -15.39
C GLN A 193 2.38 10.96 -14.24
N LEU A 194 1.38 10.12 -13.97
CA LEU A 194 0.46 10.33 -12.86
C LEU A 194 1.17 10.20 -11.51
N VAL A 195 2.03 9.19 -11.33
CA VAL A 195 2.88 9.05 -10.14
C VAL A 195 3.68 10.32 -9.88
N ALA A 196 4.30 10.88 -10.91
CA ALA A 196 5.08 12.12 -10.76
C ALA A 196 4.18 13.32 -10.35
N LYS A 197 2.97 13.43 -10.90
CA LYS A 197 2.00 14.49 -10.54
C LYS A 197 1.54 14.36 -9.08
N VAL A 198 1.11 13.17 -8.67
CA VAL A 198 0.62 12.89 -7.31
C VAL A 198 1.74 13.05 -6.28
N HIS A 199 2.92 12.49 -6.57
CA HIS A 199 4.10 12.64 -5.72
C HIS A 199 4.43 14.12 -5.48
N LYS A 200 4.51 14.93 -6.55
CA LYS A 200 4.80 16.37 -6.44
C LYS A 200 3.76 17.09 -5.56
N ALA A 201 2.48 16.77 -5.72
CA ALA A 201 1.40 17.37 -4.94
C ALA A 201 1.51 16.99 -3.46
N LEU A 202 1.69 15.71 -3.14
CA LEU A 202 1.80 15.23 -1.77
C LEU A 202 3.08 15.74 -1.08
N ARG A 203 4.21 15.81 -1.77
CA ARG A 203 5.45 16.36 -1.20
C ARG A 203 5.36 17.84 -0.88
N ALA A 204 4.53 18.59 -1.62
CA ALA A 204 4.24 20.00 -1.29
C ALA A 204 3.43 20.13 0.00
N LEU A 205 2.57 19.15 0.34
CA LEU A 205 1.74 19.13 1.56
C LEU A 205 2.50 18.50 2.73
N GLU A 206 3.10 17.34 2.51
CA GLU A 206 3.76 16.52 3.53
C GLU A 206 5.14 16.04 3.05
N PRO A 207 6.19 16.84 3.23
CA PRO A 207 7.53 16.55 2.71
C PRO A 207 8.14 15.23 3.19
N GLN A 208 7.69 14.70 4.34
CA GLN A 208 8.28 13.52 4.99
C GLN A 208 7.37 12.29 5.04
N ARG A 209 6.10 12.40 4.67
CA ARG A 209 5.16 11.26 4.70
C ARG A 209 5.67 10.12 3.85
N THR A 210 5.71 8.90 4.38
CA THR A 210 6.00 7.73 3.56
C THR A 210 4.90 7.53 2.53
N LEU A 211 5.31 7.35 1.28
CA LEU A 211 4.44 7.11 0.14
C LEU A 211 4.68 5.70 -0.38
N VAL A 212 3.62 4.92 -0.54
CA VAL A 212 3.66 3.59 -1.11
C VAL A 212 3.26 3.70 -2.58
N ILE A 213 4.10 3.19 -3.46
CA ILE A 213 3.93 3.31 -4.91
C ILE A 213 4.10 1.94 -5.55
N GLY A 214 3.05 1.47 -6.21
CA GLY A 214 3.07 0.25 -7.00
C GLY A 214 3.31 0.50 -8.49
N SER A 215 3.61 -0.57 -9.22
CA SER A 215 3.73 -0.53 -10.68
C SER A 215 2.36 -0.59 -11.36
N ASN A 216 2.31 -0.35 -12.67
CA ASN A 216 1.10 -0.51 -13.48
C ASN A 216 0.68 -1.98 -13.62
N LEU A 217 -0.53 -2.22 -14.15
CA LEU A 217 -1.15 -3.54 -14.39
C LEU A 217 -1.23 -4.37 -13.10
N TRP A 218 -2.17 -3.94 -12.23
CA TRP A 218 -2.49 -4.57 -10.93
C TRP A 218 -1.30 -4.68 -9.98
N GLN A 219 -0.43 -3.67 -9.98
CA GLN A 219 0.81 -3.70 -9.18
C GLN A 219 1.64 -4.98 -9.43
N GLY A 220 1.60 -5.49 -10.65
CA GLY A 220 2.24 -6.74 -11.01
C GLY A 220 3.76 -6.71 -10.80
N HIS A 221 4.31 -7.75 -10.18
CA HIS A 221 5.75 -7.88 -9.93
C HIS A 221 6.59 -7.71 -11.20
N GLN A 222 6.11 -8.22 -12.35
CA GLN A 222 6.80 -8.17 -13.65
C GLN A 222 6.79 -6.78 -14.29
N THR A 223 5.94 -5.88 -13.84
CA THR A 223 5.86 -4.50 -14.36
C THR A 223 6.67 -3.49 -13.55
N MET A 224 7.26 -3.92 -12.42
CA MET A 224 8.14 -3.08 -11.59
C MET A 224 9.34 -2.51 -12.35
N LYS A 225 9.86 -3.23 -13.34
CA LYS A 225 10.95 -2.73 -14.22
C LYS A 225 10.59 -1.49 -15.05
N TYR A 226 9.29 -1.23 -15.27
CA TYR A 226 8.80 -0.07 -16.03
C TYR A 226 8.46 1.12 -15.13
N LEU A 227 8.42 0.92 -13.80
CA LEU A 227 8.09 1.98 -12.85
C LEU A 227 9.23 3.01 -12.79
N LYS A 228 8.87 4.28 -12.98
CA LYS A 228 9.77 5.43 -12.76
C LYS A 228 9.51 6.01 -11.37
N VAL A 229 10.37 5.65 -10.45
CA VAL A 229 10.30 6.13 -9.06
C VAL A 229 10.84 7.56 -8.99
N PRO A 230 10.20 8.49 -8.27
CA PRO A 230 10.73 9.83 -8.04
C PRO A 230 12.14 9.79 -7.44
N GLU A 231 13.09 10.43 -8.11
CA GLU A 231 14.50 10.37 -7.74
C GLU A 231 14.81 11.11 -6.42
N GLY A 232 15.69 10.52 -5.62
CA GLY A 232 16.20 11.13 -4.39
C GLY A 232 15.25 11.11 -3.19
N ASP A 233 14.02 10.66 -3.35
CA ASP A 233 13.07 10.51 -2.26
C ASP A 233 13.24 9.16 -1.56
N LYS A 234 13.68 9.18 -0.31
CA LYS A 234 13.88 7.99 0.51
C LYS A 234 12.68 7.62 1.39
N ASN A 235 11.63 8.44 1.39
CA ASN A 235 10.36 8.15 2.07
C ASN A 235 9.35 7.53 1.09
N ILE A 236 9.83 6.56 0.28
CA ILE A 236 9.02 5.75 -0.62
C ILE A 236 9.20 4.27 -0.27
N ILE A 237 8.13 3.52 -0.33
CA ILE A 237 8.09 2.05 -0.30
C ILE A 237 7.55 1.59 -1.65
N LEU A 238 8.21 0.63 -2.28
CA LEU A 238 7.75 0.04 -3.53
C LEU A 238 6.83 -1.13 -3.25
N SER A 239 5.63 -1.11 -3.84
CA SER A 239 4.59 -2.13 -3.65
C SER A 239 4.38 -2.97 -4.90
N PHE A 240 4.17 -4.26 -4.71
CA PHE A 240 3.63 -5.17 -5.73
C PHE A 240 2.61 -6.11 -5.11
N HIS A 241 1.73 -6.69 -5.94
CA HIS A 241 0.77 -7.71 -5.56
C HIS A 241 1.16 -9.06 -6.17
N TYR A 242 0.82 -10.16 -5.49
CA TYR A 242 1.20 -11.46 -5.99
C TYR A 242 0.20 -12.55 -5.60
N TYR A 243 -0.43 -13.12 -6.62
CA TYR A 243 -1.37 -14.22 -6.46
C TYR A 243 -1.03 -15.43 -7.36
N ASN A 244 0.13 -15.41 -8.04
CA ASN A 244 0.49 -16.54 -8.90
C ASN A 244 0.89 -17.78 -8.09
N PRO A 245 0.49 -18.97 -8.55
CA PRO A 245 -0.33 -19.24 -9.75
C PRO A 245 -1.82 -19.11 -9.45
N MET A 246 -2.53 -18.26 -10.17
CA MET A 246 -3.94 -17.98 -9.91
C MET A 246 -4.84 -19.21 -9.96
N ILE A 247 -4.48 -20.23 -10.75
CA ILE A 247 -5.23 -21.49 -10.80
C ILE A 247 -5.24 -22.21 -9.44
N LEU A 248 -4.27 -21.94 -8.56
CA LEU A 248 -4.24 -22.43 -7.19
C LEU A 248 -4.87 -21.42 -6.25
N THR A 249 -4.35 -20.19 -6.21
CA THR A 249 -4.73 -19.20 -5.19
C THR A 249 -6.17 -18.74 -5.29
N HIS A 250 -6.75 -18.80 -6.47
CA HIS A 250 -8.14 -18.42 -6.75
C HIS A 250 -8.99 -19.63 -7.20
N TYR A 251 -8.59 -20.85 -6.91
CA TYR A 251 -9.37 -22.02 -7.33
C TYR A 251 -10.80 -21.95 -6.85
N GLY A 252 -11.75 -22.03 -7.80
CA GLY A 252 -13.18 -21.91 -7.52
C GLY A 252 -13.72 -20.47 -7.39
N ALA A 253 -12.86 -19.44 -7.47
CA ALA A 253 -13.28 -18.05 -7.41
C ALA A 253 -14.17 -17.70 -8.62
N TRP A 254 -15.40 -17.31 -8.34
CA TRP A 254 -16.44 -17.07 -9.36
C TRP A 254 -16.18 -15.82 -10.21
N TRP A 255 -15.44 -14.86 -9.69
CA TRP A 255 -15.10 -13.60 -10.36
C TRP A 255 -13.90 -13.70 -11.31
N ALA A 256 -13.14 -14.79 -11.25
CA ALA A 256 -11.99 -15.01 -12.13
C ALA A 256 -12.34 -16.05 -13.20
N PRO A 257 -12.44 -15.69 -14.50
CA PRO A 257 -13.00 -16.56 -15.55
C PRO A 257 -12.33 -17.93 -15.66
N LEU A 258 -11.00 -17.98 -15.54
CA LEU A 258 -10.23 -19.23 -15.60
C LEU A 258 -10.64 -20.17 -14.45
N THR A 259 -10.56 -19.68 -13.22
CA THR A 259 -10.76 -20.48 -12.00
C THR A 259 -12.23 -20.81 -11.77
N ALA A 260 -13.14 -19.94 -12.20
CA ALA A 260 -14.58 -20.20 -12.17
C ALA A 260 -15.00 -21.40 -13.04
N GLN A 261 -14.31 -21.59 -14.19
CA GLN A 261 -14.62 -22.64 -15.16
C GLN A 261 -13.82 -23.92 -14.96
N TYR A 262 -12.60 -23.82 -14.39
CA TYR A 262 -11.78 -25.01 -14.14
C TYR A 262 -12.32 -25.82 -12.96
N LYS A 263 -12.50 -27.14 -13.18
CA LYS A 263 -13.07 -28.10 -12.17
C LYS A 263 -12.16 -29.30 -11.95
N GLY A 264 -10.98 -29.34 -12.62
CA GLY A 264 -10.00 -30.40 -12.42
C GLY A 264 -9.21 -30.22 -11.12
N LYS A 265 -8.32 -31.14 -10.83
CA LYS A 265 -7.44 -31.06 -9.65
C LYS A 265 -6.30 -30.09 -9.87
N VAL A 266 -5.88 -29.45 -8.80
CA VAL A 266 -4.67 -28.62 -8.74
C VAL A 266 -3.67 -29.30 -7.82
N SER A 267 -2.39 -29.27 -8.17
CA SER A 267 -1.28 -29.78 -7.37
C SER A 267 -0.30 -28.66 -7.08
N TYR A 268 0.43 -28.73 -5.99
CA TYR A 268 1.53 -27.81 -5.64
C TYR A 268 2.38 -28.44 -4.52
N PRO A 269 3.72 -28.38 -4.58
CA PRO A 269 4.52 -27.87 -5.69
C PRO A 269 4.58 -28.84 -6.88
N GLY A 270 5.01 -28.37 -8.05
CA GLY A 270 5.22 -29.17 -9.26
C GLY A 270 4.43 -28.66 -10.46
N VAL A 271 4.04 -29.58 -11.35
CA VAL A 271 3.10 -29.32 -12.45
C VAL A 271 1.70 -29.22 -11.85
N LEU A 272 1.04 -28.08 -12.01
CA LEU A 272 -0.21 -27.80 -11.28
C LEU A 272 -1.42 -28.52 -11.82
N VAL A 273 -1.48 -28.73 -13.15
CA VAL A 273 -2.63 -29.32 -13.84
C VAL A 273 -2.15 -30.56 -14.61
N SER A 274 -2.76 -31.69 -14.34
CA SER A 274 -2.46 -32.92 -15.08
C SER A 274 -2.87 -32.82 -16.55
N LYS A 275 -2.24 -33.59 -17.42
CA LYS A 275 -2.65 -33.68 -18.83
C LYS A 275 -4.09 -34.16 -18.99
N GLU A 276 -4.54 -35.07 -18.12
CA GLU A 276 -5.90 -35.59 -18.13
C GLU A 276 -6.91 -34.49 -17.79
N ASP A 277 -6.67 -33.73 -16.70
CA ASP A 277 -7.53 -32.61 -16.30
C ASP A 277 -7.55 -31.48 -17.34
N TYR A 278 -6.39 -31.21 -18.00
CA TYR A 278 -6.31 -30.26 -19.11
C TYR A 278 -7.19 -30.69 -20.29
N GLU A 279 -7.11 -31.97 -20.70
CA GLU A 279 -7.92 -32.46 -21.83
C GLU A 279 -9.44 -32.41 -21.52
N ALA A 280 -9.81 -32.65 -20.26
CA ALA A 280 -11.19 -32.57 -19.80
C ALA A 280 -11.70 -31.11 -19.64
N ALA A 281 -10.83 -30.13 -19.57
CA ALA A 281 -11.20 -28.73 -19.33
C ALA A 281 -11.96 -28.11 -20.52
N PRO A 282 -12.84 -27.11 -20.25
CA PRO A 282 -13.50 -26.35 -21.29
C PRO A 282 -12.53 -25.72 -22.29
N ALA A 283 -12.86 -25.78 -23.58
CA ALA A 283 -11.99 -25.26 -24.65
C ALA A 283 -11.65 -23.77 -24.47
N ALA A 284 -12.58 -23.00 -23.92
CA ALA A 284 -12.41 -21.56 -23.71
C ALA A 284 -11.24 -21.18 -22.79
N ILE A 285 -10.94 -22.02 -21.78
CA ILE A 285 -9.88 -21.75 -20.80
C ILE A 285 -8.56 -22.48 -21.10
N LYS A 286 -8.55 -23.40 -22.06
CA LYS A 286 -7.34 -24.18 -22.41
C LYS A 286 -6.11 -23.32 -22.76
N PRO A 287 -6.24 -22.18 -23.48
CA PRO A 287 -5.07 -21.34 -23.80
C PRO A 287 -4.36 -20.84 -22.53
N GLU A 288 -5.11 -20.36 -21.55
CA GLU A 288 -4.54 -19.88 -20.27
C GLU A 288 -4.09 -21.02 -19.37
N LEU A 289 -4.81 -22.16 -19.40
CA LEU A 289 -4.52 -23.33 -18.58
C LEU A 289 -3.22 -24.04 -18.99
N LYS A 290 -2.80 -23.89 -20.25
CA LYS A 290 -1.66 -24.61 -20.84
C LYS A 290 -0.38 -24.43 -20.04
N GLN A 291 -0.05 -23.23 -19.61
CA GLN A 291 1.16 -22.93 -18.83
C GLN A 291 1.25 -23.80 -17.56
N TYR A 292 0.13 -24.10 -16.93
CA TYR A 292 0.05 -24.89 -15.71
C TYR A 292 0.23 -26.40 -15.92
N THR A 293 0.27 -26.85 -17.17
CA THR A 293 0.56 -28.25 -17.55
C THR A 293 2.02 -28.48 -17.95
N GLU A 294 2.77 -27.41 -18.20
CA GLU A 294 4.12 -27.48 -18.76
C GLU A 294 5.18 -26.97 -17.80
N GLU A 295 4.82 -25.96 -16.97
CA GLU A 295 5.74 -25.30 -16.05
C GLU A 295 5.73 -25.97 -14.67
N ILE A 296 6.91 -26.01 -14.05
CA ILE A 296 7.06 -26.39 -12.64
C ILE A 296 6.84 -25.15 -11.79
N TRP A 297 5.89 -25.25 -10.90
CA TRP A 297 5.56 -24.20 -9.93
C TRP A 297 6.02 -24.63 -8.55
N ASP A 298 7.03 -23.96 -8.05
CA ASP A 298 7.63 -24.16 -6.73
C ASP A 298 8.27 -22.85 -6.25
N ILE A 299 8.97 -22.90 -5.14
CA ILE A 299 9.67 -21.75 -4.56
C ILE A 299 10.68 -21.12 -5.55
N SER A 300 11.28 -21.90 -6.46
CA SER A 300 12.24 -21.38 -7.46
C SER A 300 11.53 -20.48 -8.48
N LYS A 301 10.29 -20.84 -8.85
CA LYS A 301 9.46 -20.04 -9.74
C LYS A 301 9.05 -18.71 -9.07
N ILE A 302 8.72 -18.72 -7.79
CA ILE A 302 8.43 -17.50 -7.03
C ILE A 302 9.65 -16.57 -7.01
N ARG A 303 10.85 -17.11 -6.69
CA ARG A 303 12.11 -16.35 -6.74
C ARG A 303 12.37 -15.74 -8.11
N GLU A 304 12.13 -16.51 -9.17
CA GLU A 304 12.28 -16.03 -10.54
C GLU A 304 11.35 -14.85 -10.83
N GLN A 305 10.08 -14.97 -10.46
CA GLN A 305 9.08 -13.95 -10.71
C GLN A 305 9.31 -12.66 -9.92
N PHE A 306 9.91 -12.72 -8.75
CA PHE A 306 10.21 -11.54 -7.93
C PHE A 306 11.43 -10.73 -8.39
N LYS A 307 12.21 -11.22 -9.36
CA LYS A 307 13.46 -10.57 -9.81
C LYS A 307 13.28 -9.11 -10.20
N ASP A 308 12.27 -8.80 -11.03
CA ASP A 308 12.06 -7.43 -11.50
C ASP A 308 11.73 -6.48 -10.32
N ALA A 309 10.93 -6.92 -9.35
CA ALA A 309 10.58 -6.16 -8.16
C ALA A 309 11.79 -5.96 -7.24
N ILE A 310 12.56 -7.02 -6.99
CA ILE A 310 13.79 -6.96 -6.18
C ILE A 310 14.82 -6.03 -6.82
N GLN A 311 15.03 -6.13 -8.13
CA GLN A 311 15.96 -5.25 -8.86
C GLN A 311 15.52 -3.79 -8.82
N ALA A 312 14.21 -3.51 -8.90
CA ALA A 312 13.69 -2.15 -8.76
C ALA A 312 13.98 -1.60 -7.36
N ALA A 313 13.71 -2.38 -6.30
CA ALA A 313 14.00 -1.97 -4.93
C ALA A 313 15.50 -1.70 -4.70
N GLN A 314 16.38 -2.56 -5.20
CA GLN A 314 17.83 -2.41 -5.13
C GLN A 314 18.31 -1.17 -5.91
N LYS A 315 17.79 -0.94 -7.13
CA LYS A 315 18.16 0.20 -7.97
C LYS A 315 17.90 1.54 -7.28
N TYR A 316 16.77 1.66 -6.58
CA TYR A 316 16.37 2.90 -5.91
C TYR A 316 16.77 2.94 -4.43
N ASP A 317 17.31 1.83 -3.89
CA ASP A 317 17.62 1.66 -2.47
C ASP A 317 16.42 2.00 -1.58
N LEU A 318 15.30 1.27 -1.84
CA LEU A 318 14.01 1.43 -1.18
C LEU A 318 13.51 0.09 -0.63
N GLN A 319 12.66 0.15 0.40
CA GLN A 319 11.99 -1.04 0.92
C GLN A 319 11.03 -1.59 -0.12
N LEU A 320 11.01 -2.93 -0.28
CA LEU A 320 10.05 -3.66 -1.11
C LEU A 320 8.94 -4.23 -0.23
N PHE A 321 7.73 -4.19 -0.74
CA PHE A 321 6.53 -4.57 -0.04
C PHE A 321 5.58 -5.36 -0.97
N CYS A 322 5.11 -6.53 -0.54
CA CYS A 322 4.01 -7.23 -1.18
C CYS A 322 2.70 -6.80 -0.52
N GLY A 323 1.95 -5.90 -1.19
CA GLY A 323 0.76 -5.24 -0.66
C GLY A 323 -0.45 -6.16 -0.58
N GLU A 324 -0.50 -7.19 -1.43
CA GLU A 324 -1.54 -8.21 -1.40
C GLU A 324 -0.99 -9.56 -1.84
N TRP A 325 -1.33 -10.58 -1.09
CA TRP A 325 -1.09 -11.99 -1.39
C TRP A 325 -1.98 -12.86 -0.51
N GLY A 326 -2.35 -14.01 -1.00
CA GLY A 326 -3.23 -14.90 -0.25
C GLY A 326 -3.78 -16.03 -1.08
N VAL A 327 -4.52 -16.93 -0.44
CA VAL A 327 -5.19 -18.06 -1.07
C VAL A 327 -6.66 -18.06 -0.67
N TYR A 328 -7.54 -18.12 -1.65
CA TYR A 328 -8.99 -18.16 -1.48
C TYR A 328 -9.42 -19.29 -0.54
N GLU A 329 -10.32 -19.01 0.38
CA GLU A 329 -10.73 -19.94 1.45
C GLU A 329 -11.13 -21.35 0.98
N PRO A 330 -11.86 -21.53 -0.14
CA PRO A 330 -12.26 -22.87 -0.64
C PRO A 330 -11.11 -23.75 -1.16
N VAL A 331 -9.91 -23.23 -1.32
CA VAL A 331 -8.75 -24.01 -1.78
C VAL A 331 -8.36 -25.05 -0.74
N ASP A 332 -7.94 -26.24 -1.18
CA ASP A 332 -7.41 -27.27 -0.29
C ASP A 332 -6.31 -26.71 0.61
N ARG A 333 -6.44 -26.92 1.91
CA ARG A 333 -5.56 -26.24 2.89
C ARG A 333 -4.11 -26.72 2.86
N GLU A 334 -3.86 -27.99 2.54
CA GLU A 334 -2.49 -28.49 2.42
C GLU A 334 -1.77 -27.85 1.22
N LEU A 335 -2.45 -27.68 0.10
CA LEU A 335 -1.91 -26.96 -1.06
C LEU A 335 -1.63 -25.50 -0.70
N ALA A 336 -2.60 -24.85 -0.03
CA ALA A 336 -2.44 -23.47 0.41
C ALA A 336 -1.24 -23.31 1.35
N TYR A 337 -1.10 -24.17 2.36
CA TYR A 337 0.02 -24.10 3.32
C TYR A 337 1.38 -24.29 2.66
N ASN A 338 1.49 -25.19 1.68
CA ASN A 338 2.74 -25.36 0.93
C ASN A 338 3.11 -24.07 0.18
N TRP A 339 2.12 -23.42 -0.48
CA TRP A 339 2.35 -22.16 -1.16
C TRP A 339 2.69 -21.02 -0.17
N TYR A 340 1.98 -20.92 0.97
CA TYR A 340 2.28 -19.92 2.00
C TYR A 340 3.69 -20.08 2.57
N ARG A 341 4.17 -21.31 2.83
CA ARG A 341 5.55 -21.57 3.30
C ARG A 341 6.59 -21.10 2.29
N ASP A 342 6.38 -21.39 1.00
CA ASP A 342 7.28 -20.96 -0.06
C ASP A 342 7.31 -19.44 -0.18
N MET A 343 6.14 -18.78 -0.12
CA MET A 343 6.04 -17.32 -0.13
C MET A 343 6.76 -16.68 1.06
N LEU A 344 6.49 -17.14 2.27
CA LEU A 344 7.12 -16.62 3.50
C LEU A 344 8.63 -16.82 3.47
N THR A 345 9.10 -17.96 2.96
CA THR A 345 10.53 -18.21 2.78
C THR A 345 11.17 -17.18 1.84
N VAL A 346 10.53 -16.89 0.70
CA VAL A 346 11.04 -15.90 -0.25
C VAL A 346 10.98 -14.48 0.30
N PHE A 347 9.93 -14.13 1.04
CA PHE A 347 9.84 -12.83 1.71
C PHE A 347 10.98 -12.62 2.72
N ASP A 348 11.27 -13.62 3.53
CA ASP A 348 12.38 -13.54 4.51
C ASP A 348 13.75 -13.50 3.81
N GLU A 349 13.96 -14.31 2.77
CA GLU A 349 15.21 -14.37 2.00
C GLU A 349 15.60 -13.01 1.40
N PHE A 350 14.62 -12.26 0.90
CA PHE A 350 14.84 -10.96 0.25
C PHE A 350 14.44 -9.76 1.10
N ASN A 351 14.09 -9.98 2.38
CA ASN A 351 13.62 -8.93 3.31
C ASN A 351 12.46 -8.10 2.71
N ILE A 352 11.48 -8.79 2.12
CA ILE A 352 10.27 -8.19 1.56
C ILE A 352 9.23 -8.08 2.68
N ALA A 353 8.72 -6.88 2.92
CA ALA A 353 7.56 -6.70 3.78
C ALA A 353 6.29 -7.20 3.08
N TRP A 354 5.27 -7.60 3.85
CA TRP A 354 4.06 -8.16 3.25
C TRP A 354 2.80 -7.88 4.08
N THR A 355 1.65 -7.82 3.39
CA THR A 355 0.31 -7.89 3.99
C THR A 355 -0.52 -8.97 3.34
N THR A 356 -1.11 -9.85 4.15
CA THR A 356 -2.08 -10.82 3.63
C THR A 356 -3.32 -10.12 3.10
N TRP A 357 -3.88 -10.60 2.02
CA TRP A 357 -5.25 -10.36 1.64
C TRP A 357 -6.06 -11.56 2.09
N CYS A 358 -6.83 -11.44 3.18
CA CYS A 358 -7.03 -10.30 4.06
C CYS A 358 -7.21 -10.74 5.53
N TYR A 359 -7.72 -9.84 6.42
CA TYR A 359 -7.98 -10.17 7.81
C TYR A 359 -9.18 -11.10 7.98
N ASP A 360 -10.37 -10.75 7.44
CA ASP A 360 -11.63 -11.42 7.77
C ASP A 360 -12.50 -11.88 6.58
N ALA A 361 -12.33 -11.39 5.36
CA ALA A 361 -13.12 -11.79 4.19
C ALA A 361 -12.69 -13.17 3.63
N ASP A 362 -12.98 -13.47 2.36
CA ASP A 362 -12.84 -14.79 1.72
C ASP A 362 -11.41 -15.31 1.55
N PHE A 363 -10.41 -14.48 1.78
CA PHE A 363 -9.00 -14.87 1.93
C PHE A 363 -8.54 -14.75 3.39
N GLY A 364 -9.45 -14.43 4.29
CA GLY A 364 -9.17 -14.07 5.66
C GLY A 364 -8.93 -15.27 6.58
N PHE A 365 -8.24 -14.98 7.67
CA PHE A 365 -7.97 -15.97 8.72
C PHE A 365 -8.82 -15.78 9.98
N TRP A 366 -9.60 -14.70 10.07
CA TRP A 366 -10.50 -14.38 11.20
C TRP A 366 -11.96 -14.42 10.77
N ASP A 367 -12.84 -14.89 11.64
CA ASP A 367 -14.30 -14.90 11.46
C ASP A 367 -14.92 -13.87 12.41
N GLN A 368 -15.31 -12.72 11.89
CA GLN A 368 -15.89 -11.63 12.68
C GLN A 368 -17.22 -11.99 13.34
N GLN A 369 -17.97 -12.92 12.77
CA GLN A 369 -19.27 -13.31 13.34
C GLN A 369 -19.12 -14.31 14.50
N LYS A 370 -18.16 -15.23 14.37
CA LYS A 370 -17.92 -16.27 15.37
C LYS A 370 -16.86 -15.89 16.40
N HIS A 371 -16.13 -14.77 16.17
CA HIS A 371 -14.98 -14.34 16.98
C HIS A 371 -13.95 -15.47 17.18
N THR A 372 -13.56 -16.11 16.08
CA THR A 372 -12.60 -17.21 16.07
C THR A 372 -11.76 -17.22 14.82
N PHE A 373 -10.61 -17.88 14.88
CA PHE A 373 -9.83 -18.10 13.66
C PHE A 373 -10.54 -19.06 12.72
N LYS A 374 -10.71 -18.68 11.46
CA LYS A 374 -11.21 -19.54 10.38
C LYS A 374 -10.21 -20.66 10.09
N ASP A 375 -8.93 -20.31 10.14
CA ASP A 375 -7.80 -21.17 9.78
C ASP A 375 -6.64 -20.94 10.74
N LYS A 376 -6.63 -21.72 11.83
CA LYS A 376 -5.53 -21.62 12.81
C LYS A 376 -4.20 -22.08 12.22
N GLY A 377 -4.17 -23.05 11.31
CA GLY A 377 -2.95 -23.50 10.66
C GLY A 377 -2.30 -22.42 9.82
N LEU A 378 -3.11 -21.60 9.14
CA LEU A 378 -2.61 -20.43 8.42
C LEU A 378 -2.04 -19.39 9.41
N VAL A 379 -2.76 -19.09 10.49
CA VAL A 379 -2.27 -18.14 11.50
C VAL A 379 -0.93 -18.60 12.06
N ASP A 380 -0.82 -19.87 12.42
CA ASP A 380 0.43 -20.43 12.98
C ASP A 380 1.60 -20.26 11.97
N LEU A 381 1.36 -20.44 10.67
CA LEU A 381 2.37 -20.17 9.61
C LEU A 381 2.76 -18.68 9.52
N LEU A 382 1.78 -17.79 9.56
CA LEU A 382 2.01 -16.34 9.43
C LEU A 382 2.80 -15.74 10.60
N ILE A 383 2.67 -16.33 11.80
CA ILE A 383 3.35 -15.84 13.02
C ILE A 383 4.63 -16.62 13.34
N GLU A 384 4.90 -17.72 12.65
CA GLU A 384 6.15 -18.50 12.82
C GLU A 384 7.36 -17.59 12.55
N LYS A 385 8.38 -17.72 13.44
CA LYS A 385 9.56 -16.83 13.44
C LYS A 385 10.73 -17.45 12.69
#